data_c1d38bfdab8b9a0c86f3b62bd20c5c95
#
_entry.id   c1d38bfdab8b9a0c86f3b62bd20c5c95
#
_cell.length_a   1.000
_cell.length_b   1.000
_cell.length_c   1.000
_cell.angle_alpha   90.00
_cell.angle_beta   90.00
_cell.angle_gamma   90.00
#
_symmetry.space_group_name_H-M   'P 1'
#
loop_
_entity.id
_entity.type
_entity.pdbx_description
1 polymer ?
#
loop_
_entity_poly.entity_id
_entity_poly.type
_entity_poly.pdbx_seq_one_letter_code
_entity_poly.pdbx_strand_id
1 'polypeptide(L)'
;MCALNKSNGLMKFQLKGSLKKSGIEFSRFVFNGIEKITGLEKTFFIEIALVNPYISPAEPVLGFKPRVNVSAEDLQNVLAGTVSAQKIKSEALVIPSYAVIRAGLLGSGAKQLCTYTSIKKLSISQKSFDIQADRFHFSDEQLSGQIECSPAELYEHPEFLCDTGNISWNLHYEKQFFFTKGYKSQQFNWTVPGARTLFSGNITVDGKEFSVIPKKSFGYAEHFWGKSLPDSWLHISSSNLTSLISGKLLQNSCFAI
;
A
#
# COMPACT_ATOMS: atom_id res chain seq x y z
N MET A 1 0.33 30.98 10.58
CA MET A 1 0.88 30.33 9.36
C MET A 1 2.05 29.46 9.81
N CYS A 2 1.88 28.16 9.94
CA CYS A 2 3.02 27.24 10.13
C CYS A 2 3.74 27.14 8.78
N ALA A 3 4.96 27.63 8.74
CA ALA A 3 5.83 27.42 7.59
C ALA A 3 6.05 25.91 7.42
N LEU A 4 5.66 25.39 6.26
CA LEU A 4 5.94 24.02 5.85
C LEU A 4 7.45 23.79 5.82
N ASN A 5 7.95 23.18 6.88
CA ASN A 5 9.29 22.62 6.85
C ASN A 5 9.20 21.36 5.96
N LYS A 6 9.58 21.49 4.69
CA LYS A 6 9.46 20.42 3.66
C LYS A 6 10.04 19.07 4.09
N SER A 7 10.89 19.04 5.10
CA SER A 7 11.51 17.81 5.62
C SER A 7 10.60 16.92 6.47
N ASN A 8 9.54 17.43 7.07
CA ASN A 8 8.70 16.69 8.02
C ASN A 8 7.53 15.91 7.37
N GLY A 9 7.19 16.19 6.12
CA GLY A 9 6.17 15.47 5.36
C GLY A 9 6.69 14.32 4.49
N LEU A 10 7.97 13.95 4.62
CA LEU A 10 8.58 12.93 3.77
C LEU A 10 8.24 11.53 4.25
N MET A 11 7.81 10.69 3.32
CA MET A 11 7.53 9.25 3.52
C MET A 11 8.84 8.46 3.29
N LYS A 12 9.79 8.55 4.22
CA LYS A 12 11.06 7.82 4.08
C LYS A 12 10.89 6.36 4.48
N PHE A 13 11.63 5.47 3.82
CA PHE A 13 11.73 4.07 4.21
C PHE A 13 12.19 3.92 5.68
N GLN A 14 11.40 3.22 6.49
CA GLN A 14 11.51 3.16 7.94
C GLN A 14 11.98 1.81 8.49
N LEU A 15 11.89 0.72 7.71
CA LEU A 15 12.30 -0.60 8.20
C LEU A 15 13.82 -0.65 8.39
N LYS A 16 14.25 -0.52 9.65
CA LYS A 16 15.66 -0.50 10.07
C LYS A 16 15.90 -1.58 11.14
N GLY A 17 17.17 -1.95 11.32
CA GLY A 17 17.55 -2.94 12.34
C GLY A 17 16.85 -4.29 12.14
N SER A 18 16.23 -4.82 13.18
CA SER A 18 15.50 -6.10 13.14
C SER A 18 14.27 -6.08 12.22
N LEU A 19 13.63 -4.91 12.05
CA LEU A 19 12.46 -4.76 11.18
C LEU A 19 12.77 -5.02 9.70
N LYS A 20 14.03 -4.97 9.29
CA LYS A 20 14.44 -5.35 7.94
C LYS A 20 14.15 -6.80 7.61
N LYS A 21 14.28 -7.69 8.62
CA LYS A 21 14.08 -9.14 8.48
C LYS A 21 12.68 -9.60 8.88
N SER A 22 11.99 -8.86 9.75
CA SER A 22 10.64 -9.17 10.16
C SER A 22 9.86 -7.89 10.38
N GLY A 23 9.44 -7.27 9.28
CA GLY A 23 8.68 -6.04 9.34
C GLY A 23 7.88 -5.78 8.08
N ILE A 24 6.86 -4.97 8.24
CA ILE A 24 6.00 -4.49 7.17
C ILE A 24 6.03 -2.97 7.12
N GLU A 25 6.04 -2.43 5.92
CA GLU A 25 5.91 -0.99 5.68
C GLU A 25 4.98 -0.77 4.51
N PHE A 26 3.98 0.09 4.67
CA PHE A 26 3.16 0.49 3.55
C PHE A 26 2.91 2.00 3.49
N SER A 27 2.67 2.47 2.28
CA SER A 27 2.19 3.81 1.99
C SER A 27 0.88 3.70 1.23
N ARG A 28 -0.14 4.43 1.69
CA ARG A 28 -1.46 4.47 1.07
C ARG A 28 -1.81 5.90 0.70
N PHE A 29 -2.40 6.03 -0.48
CA PHE A 29 -2.88 7.27 -1.05
C PHE A 29 -4.36 7.10 -1.38
N VAL A 30 -5.19 8.04 -0.95
CA VAL A 30 -6.63 8.05 -1.21
C VAL A 30 -6.99 9.38 -1.85
N PHE A 31 -7.81 9.38 -2.88
CA PHE A 31 -8.20 10.59 -3.61
C PHE A 31 -9.49 10.37 -4.40
N ASN A 32 -10.16 11.47 -4.77
CA ASN A 32 -11.34 11.45 -5.62
C ASN A 32 -10.98 11.77 -7.06
N GLY A 33 -11.65 11.10 -7.99
CA GLY A 33 -11.60 11.38 -9.42
C GLY A 33 -13.02 11.47 -10.00
N ILE A 34 -13.15 12.16 -11.12
CA ILE A 34 -14.41 12.41 -11.80
C ILE A 34 -14.39 11.68 -13.15
N GLU A 35 -15.33 10.78 -13.37
CA GLU A 35 -15.47 10.07 -14.64
C GLU A 35 -15.72 11.06 -15.79
N LYS A 36 -14.91 10.96 -16.85
CA LYS A 36 -14.94 11.94 -17.94
C LYS A 36 -16.27 11.97 -18.71
N ILE A 37 -16.95 10.84 -18.82
CA ILE A 37 -18.19 10.71 -19.61
C ILE A 37 -19.40 11.08 -18.77
N THR A 38 -19.53 10.53 -17.56
CA THR A 38 -20.76 10.66 -16.76
C THR A 38 -20.68 11.80 -15.74
N GLY A 39 -19.49 12.31 -15.42
CA GLY A 39 -19.27 13.28 -14.35
C GLY A 39 -19.38 12.69 -12.94
N LEU A 40 -19.54 11.36 -12.80
CA LEU A 40 -19.64 10.71 -11.50
C LEU A 40 -18.31 10.77 -10.75
N GLU A 41 -18.39 11.18 -9.49
CA GLU A 41 -17.25 11.19 -8.58
C GLU A 41 -17.08 9.81 -7.94
N LYS A 42 -15.84 9.33 -7.90
CA LYS A 42 -15.43 8.08 -7.26
C LYS A 42 -14.20 8.32 -6.39
N THR A 43 -14.10 7.55 -5.31
CA THR A 43 -12.93 7.54 -4.44
C THR A 43 -12.03 6.37 -4.81
N PHE A 44 -10.75 6.65 -4.99
CA PHE A 44 -9.71 5.70 -5.34
C PHE A 44 -8.72 5.56 -4.21
N PHE A 45 -8.07 4.41 -4.16
CA PHE A 45 -6.86 4.21 -3.36
C PHE A 45 -5.76 3.59 -4.19
N ILE A 46 -4.51 3.91 -3.82
CA ILE A 46 -3.29 3.28 -4.32
C ILE A 46 -2.43 2.99 -3.10
N GLU A 47 -1.90 1.78 -3.02
CA GLU A 47 -1.08 1.33 -1.89
C GLU A 47 0.12 0.55 -2.40
N ILE A 48 1.26 0.75 -1.76
CA ILE A 48 2.42 -0.14 -1.87
C ILE A 48 2.81 -0.62 -0.47
N ALA A 49 2.95 -1.93 -0.32
CA ALA A 49 3.40 -2.56 0.92
C ALA A 49 4.64 -3.42 0.68
N LEU A 50 5.61 -3.32 1.59
CA LEU A 50 6.84 -4.10 1.62
C LEU A 50 6.81 -5.01 2.85
N VAL A 51 7.03 -6.29 2.64
CA VAL A 51 7.05 -7.32 3.68
C VAL A 51 8.43 -7.95 3.75
N ASN A 52 9.08 -7.88 4.90
CA ASN A 52 10.39 -8.47 5.17
C ASN A 52 11.43 -8.20 4.07
N PRO A 53 11.73 -6.94 3.73
CA PRO A 53 12.43 -6.58 2.50
C PRO A 53 13.87 -7.09 2.39
N TYR A 54 14.48 -7.56 3.48
CA TYR A 54 15.84 -8.11 3.48
C TYR A 54 15.89 -9.64 3.46
N ILE A 55 14.73 -10.29 3.33
CA ILE A 55 14.62 -11.72 3.09
C ILE A 55 13.88 -11.88 1.75
N SER A 56 14.61 -11.76 0.64
CA SER A 56 13.98 -11.82 -0.68
C SER A 56 14.27 -13.15 -1.35
N PRO A 57 13.32 -14.09 -1.44
CA PRO A 57 13.43 -15.30 -2.24
C PRO A 57 13.45 -14.96 -3.73
N ALA A 58 13.78 -15.94 -4.57
CA ALA A 58 13.72 -15.77 -6.02
C ALA A 58 12.30 -15.46 -6.50
N GLU A 59 11.32 -16.17 -5.93
CA GLU A 59 9.88 -15.97 -6.13
C GLU A 59 9.24 -15.34 -4.89
N PRO A 60 8.23 -14.48 -5.03
CA PRO A 60 7.49 -13.95 -3.88
C PRO A 60 6.74 -15.07 -3.16
N VAL A 61 6.82 -15.07 -1.84
CA VAL A 61 6.04 -15.97 -0.98
C VAL A 61 4.89 -15.17 -0.40
N LEU A 62 3.70 -15.41 -0.91
CA LEU A 62 2.51 -14.62 -0.60
C LEU A 62 1.92 -14.93 0.77
N GLY A 63 1.33 -13.90 1.39
CA GLY A 63 0.72 -13.98 2.72
C GLY A 63 1.66 -13.52 3.84
N PHE A 64 1.08 -13.07 4.95
CA PHE A 64 1.82 -12.49 6.07
C PHE A 64 2.35 -13.51 7.07
N LYS A 65 1.93 -14.77 6.96
CA LYS A 65 2.36 -15.84 7.87
C LYS A 65 3.45 -16.69 7.24
N PRO A 66 4.46 -17.11 8.02
CA PRO A 66 5.43 -18.11 7.56
C PRO A 66 4.71 -19.40 7.12
N ARG A 67 5.24 -20.03 6.09
CA ARG A 67 4.78 -21.32 5.60
C ARG A 67 5.84 -22.37 5.86
N VAL A 68 5.43 -23.60 6.09
CA VAL A 68 6.34 -24.75 6.13
C VAL A 68 6.20 -25.47 4.80
N ASN A 69 7.31 -25.50 4.03
CA ASN A 69 7.34 -26.13 2.72
C ASN A 69 7.97 -27.52 2.87
N VAL A 70 7.16 -28.52 3.19
CA VAL A 70 7.59 -29.89 3.44
C VAL A 70 7.45 -30.70 2.15
N SER A 71 8.53 -31.32 1.70
CA SER A 71 8.50 -32.22 0.54
C SER A 71 7.88 -33.59 0.94
N ALA A 72 7.46 -34.37 -0.06
CA ALA A 72 6.97 -35.73 0.15
C ALA A 72 8.08 -36.63 0.76
N GLU A 73 9.34 -36.42 0.38
CA GLU A 73 10.51 -37.10 0.92
C GLU A 73 10.73 -36.76 2.40
N ASP A 74 10.62 -35.49 2.78
CA ASP A 74 10.73 -35.06 4.17
C ASP A 74 9.64 -35.70 5.04
N LEU A 75 8.40 -35.80 4.52
CA LEU A 75 7.32 -36.47 5.21
C LEU A 75 7.59 -37.96 5.40
N GLN A 76 8.11 -38.64 4.37
CA GLN A 76 8.51 -40.04 4.47
C GLN A 76 9.62 -40.26 5.50
N ASN A 77 10.63 -39.38 5.52
CA ASN A 77 11.73 -39.43 6.47
C ASN A 77 11.24 -39.24 7.94
N VAL A 78 10.28 -38.35 8.15
CA VAL A 78 9.65 -38.18 9.48
C VAL A 78 8.86 -39.41 9.88
N LEU A 79 8.06 -39.97 8.97
CA LEU A 79 7.27 -41.17 9.23
C LEU A 79 8.14 -42.40 9.50
N ALA A 80 9.29 -42.47 8.79
CA ALA A 80 10.31 -43.52 9.02
C ALA A 80 11.14 -43.30 10.31
N GLY A 81 10.99 -42.17 10.99
CA GLY A 81 11.74 -41.83 12.19
C GLY A 81 13.24 -41.49 11.94
N THR A 82 13.64 -41.33 10.69
CA THR A 82 15.03 -41.00 10.31
C THR A 82 15.39 -39.54 10.57
N VAL A 83 14.40 -38.65 10.56
CA VAL A 83 14.54 -37.22 10.84
C VAL A 83 13.43 -36.76 11.78
N SER A 84 13.76 -35.88 12.72
CA SER A 84 12.73 -35.34 13.62
C SER A 84 11.85 -34.31 12.89
N ALA A 85 10.55 -34.34 13.15
CA ALA A 85 9.59 -33.37 12.61
C ALA A 85 9.95 -31.90 12.95
N GLN A 86 10.57 -31.71 14.11
CA GLN A 86 11.00 -30.39 14.58
C GLN A 86 12.16 -29.83 13.74
N LYS A 87 13.09 -30.70 13.33
CA LYS A 87 14.20 -30.31 12.43
C LYS A 87 13.68 -29.92 11.06
N ILE A 88 12.82 -30.75 10.45
CA ILE A 88 12.21 -30.43 9.15
C ILE A 88 11.41 -29.14 9.22
N LYS A 89 10.60 -28.95 10.27
CA LYS A 89 9.85 -27.71 10.45
C LYS A 89 10.74 -26.47 10.50
N SER A 90 11.91 -26.52 11.13
CA SER A 90 12.85 -25.39 11.20
C SER A 90 13.57 -25.12 9.88
N GLU A 91 13.92 -26.16 9.13
CA GLU A 91 14.64 -26.07 7.85
C GLU A 91 13.69 -25.69 6.69
N ALA A 92 12.45 -26.17 6.73
CA ALA A 92 11.43 -25.91 5.72
C ALA A 92 10.62 -24.62 5.94
N LEU A 93 10.94 -23.84 7.00
CA LEU A 93 10.23 -22.60 7.30
C LEU A 93 10.57 -21.52 6.26
N VAL A 94 9.57 -21.10 5.50
CA VAL A 94 9.69 -20.01 4.54
C VAL A 94 9.05 -18.74 5.12
N ILE A 95 9.87 -17.72 5.30
CA ILE A 95 9.43 -16.40 5.74
C ILE A 95 8.99 -15.60 4.51
N PRO A 96 7.74 -15.08 4.49
CA PRO A 96 7.28 -14.25 3.40
C PRO A 96 8.18 -13.03 3.18
N SER A 97 8.51 -12.74 1.93
CA SER A 97 9.30 -11.55 1.53
C SER A 97 8.87 -11.12 0.14
N TYR A 98 8.11 -10.02 0.07
CA TYR A 98 7.56 -9.52 -1.18
C TYR A 98 7.16 -8.06 -1.07
N ALA A 99 6.92 -7.44 -2.22
CA ALA A 99 6.12 -6.22 -2.30
C ALA A 99 4.75 -6.56 -2.89
N VAL A 100 3.72 -5.88 -2.42
CA VAL A 100 2.40 -5.90 -3.02
C VAL A 100 1.97 -4.48 -3.33
N ILE A 101 1.49 -4.27 -4.55
CA ILE A 101 0.86 -3.03 -4.99
C ILE A 101 -0.63 -3.32 -5.11
N ARG A 102 -1.44 -2.45 -4.52
CA ARG A 102 -2.90 -2.50 -4.59
C ARG A 102 -3.42 -1.18 -5.11
N ALA A 103 -4.44 -1.24 -5.95
CA ALA A 103 -5.17 -0.06 -6.39
C ALA A 103 -6.64 -0.42 -6.59
N GLY A 104 -7.53 0.55 -6.41
CA GLY A 104 -8.96 0.27 -6.58
C GLY A 104 -9.85 1.45 -6.26
N LEU A 105 -11.15 1.12 -6.20
CA LEU A 105 -12.23 2.04 -5.85
C LEU A 105 -12.79 1.68 -4.48
N LEU A 106 -13.18 2.71 -3.75
CA LEU A 106 -13.90 2.60 -2.47
C LEU A 106 -15.39 2.94 -2.67
N GLY A 107 -16.24 2.44 -1.78
CA GLY A 107 -17.66 2.73 -1.76
C GLY A 107 -18.49 1.92 -2.74
N SER A 108 -19.52 2.53 -3.35
CA SER A 108 -20.40 1.83 -4.30
C SER A 108 -19.66 1.38 -5.54
N GLY A 109 -19.69 0.07 -5.84
CA GLY A 109 -18.92 -0.55 -6.89
C GLY A 109 -17.44 -0.72 -6.51
N ALA A 110 -17.16 -0.90 -5.22
CA ALA A 110 -15.81 -1.16 -4.71
C ALA A 110 -15.12 -2.27 -5.52
N LYS A 111 -13.86 -2.06 -5.83
CA LYS A 111 -13.02 -2.98 -6.59
C LYS A 111 -11.58 -2.84 -6.11
N GLN A 112 -10.89 -3.95 -5.95
CA GLN A 112 -9.47 -3.97 -5.62
C GLN A 112 -8.73 -4.88 -6.59
N LEU A 113 -7.70 -4.35 -7.20
CA LEU A 113 -6.70 -5.13 -7.93
C LEU A 113 -5.39 -5.13 -7.16
N CYS A 114 -4.64 -6.21 -7.28
CA CYS A 114 -3.31 -6.30 -6.68
C CYS A 114 -2.32 -7.02 -7.59
N THR A 115 -1.05 -6.73 -7.37
CA THR A 115 0.06 -7.48 -7.96
C THR A 115 1.15 -7.67 -6.91
N TYR A 116 1.77 -8.84 -6.93
CA TYR A 116 2.86 -9.21 -6.03
C TYR A 116 4.16 -9.31 -6.80
N THR A 117 5.22 -8.83 -6.20
CA THR A 117 6.55 -8.88 -6.82
C THR A 117 7.64 -9.15 -5.80
N SER A 118 8.74 -9.74 -6.25
CA SER A 118 9.93 -9.90 -5.42
C SER A 118 10.54 -8.54 -5.11
N ILE A 119 10.97 -8.34 -3.87
CA ILE A 119 11.72 -7.14 -3.44
C ILE A 119 12.96 -6.90 -4.31
N LYS A 120 13.59 -7.96 -4.83
CA LYS A 120 14.76 -7.85 -5.72
C LYS A 120 14.49 -7.11 -7.03
N LYS A 121 13.23 -7.05 -7.46
CA LYS A 121 12.81 -6.34 -8.67
C LYS A 121 12.52 -4.85 -8.42
N LEU A 122 12.66 -4.39 -7.17
CA LEU A 122 12.41 -3.02 -6.77
C LEU A 122 13.71 -2.25 -6.55
N SER A 123 13.73 -0.99 -6.99
CA SER A 123 14.69 0.01 -6.57
C SER A 123 14.06 0.86 -5.46
N ILE A 124 14.62 0.83 -4.25
CA ILE A 124 14.09 1.53 -3.09
C ILE A 124 15.12 2.52 -2.57
N SER A 125 14.83 3.81 -2.61
CA SER A 125 15.67 4.85 -2.06
C SER A 125 15.66 4.84 -0.52
N GLN A 126 16.83 5.00 0.08
CA GLN A 126 16.97 5.14 1.54
C GLN A 126 16.89 6.61 2.01
N LYS A 127 16.96 7.57 1.09
CA LYS A 127 17.03 9.01 1.40
C LYS A 127 15.70 9.73 1.24
N SER A 128 14.86 9.26 0.34
CA SER A 128 13.56 9.83 -0.02
C SER A 128 12.54 8.72 -0.18
N PHE A 129 11.28 9.07 -0.24
CA PHE A 129 10.25 8.15 -0.72
C PHE A 129 10.38 8.07 -2.24
N ASP A 130 11.03 7.02 -2.72
CA ASP A 130 11.19 6.72 -4.12
C ASP A 130 11.36 5.21 -4.27
N ILE A 131 10.33 4.57 -4.83
CA ILE A 131 10.24 3.14 -5.07
C ILE A 131 9.91 2.95 -6.54
N GLN A 132 10.77 2.26 -7.26
CA GLN A 132 10.60 2.00 -8.68
C GLN A 132 10.59 0.49 -8.95
N ALA A 133 9.71 0.09 -9.84
CA ALA A 133 9.66 -1.22 -10.45
C ALA A 133 9.33 -1.05 -11.94
N ASP A 134 9.34 -2.12 -12.73
CA ASP A 134 9.13 -2.08 -14.18
C ASP A 134 7.90 -1.25 -14.61
N ARG A 135 6.77 -1.42 -13.92
CA ARG A 135 5.50 -0.77 -14.24
C ARG A 135 5.03 0.26 -13.21
N PHE A 136 5.84 0.54 -12.18
CA PHE A 136 5.42 1.35 -11.05
C PHE A 136 6.49 2.34 -10.64
N HIS A 137 6.05 3.55 -10.32
CA HIS A 137 6.87 4.57 -9.68
C HIS A 137 6.07 5.26 -8.58
N PHE A 138 6.59 5.21 -7.37
CA PHE A 138 6.07 5.88 -6.18
C PHE A 138 7.13 6.82 -5.65
N SER A 139 6.88 8.12 -5.68
CA SER A 139 7.80 9.13 -5.17
C SER A 139 7.07 10.16 -4.29
N ASP A 140 7.78 11.12 -3.73
CA ASP A 140 7.18 12.18 -2.92
C ASP A 140 6.28 13.15 -3.70
N GLU A 141 6.28 13.09 -5.02
CA GLU A 141 5.55 14.02 -5.90
C GLU A 141 4.72 13.31 -6.98
N GLN A 142 4.99 12.04 -7.25
CA GLN A 142 4.38 11.30 -8.35
C GLN A 142 4.04 9.87 -7.98
N LEU A 143 2.89 9.43 -8.50
CA LEU A 143 2.47 8.03 -8.49
C LEU A 143 2.13 7.62 -9.92
N SER A 144 2.77 6.61 -10.45
CA SER A 144 2.39 6.01 -11.72
C SER A 144 2.44 4.49 -11.67
N GLY A 145 1.58 3.84 -12.43
CA GLY A 145 1.54 2.39 -12.47
C GLY A 145 0.36 1.82 -13.21
N GLN A 146 0.40 0.49 -13.37
CA GLN A 146 -0.65 -0.28 -14.00
C GLN A 146 -0.72 -1.67 -13.35
N ILE A 147 -1.93 -2.09 -12.98
CA ILE A 147 -2.22 -3.45 -12.55
C ILE A 147 -3.22 -4.04 -13.55
N GLU A 148 -2.94 -5.25 -13.98
CA GLU A 148 -3.84 -6.08 -14.75
C GLU A 148 -3.95 -7.42 -14.04
N CYS A 149 -5.16 -7.91 -13.85
CA CYS A 149 -5.44 -9.20 -13.23
C CYS A 149 -6.48 -9.93 -14.04
N SER A 150 -6.08 -11.02 -14.67
CA SER A 150 -6.96 -11.85 -15.48
C SER A 150 -7.71 -12.88 -14.61
N PRO A 151 -8.86 -13.41 -15.09
CA PRO A 151 -9.54 -14.52 -14.42
C PRO A 151 -8.66 -15.78 -14.29
N ALA A 152 -7.78 -16.03 -15.26
CA ALA A 152 -6.86 -17.16 -15.22
C ALA A 152 -5.83 -16.99 -14.09
N GLU A 153 -5.26 -15.79 -13.96
CA GLU A 153 -4.31 -15.46 -12.89
C GLU A 153 -4.95 -15.60 -11.49
N LEU A 154 -6.19 -15.16 -11.31
CA LEU A 154 -6.90 -15.37 -10.05
C LEU A 154 -7.25 -16.82 -9.75
N TYR A 155 -7.51 -17.60 -10.79
CA TYR A 155 -7.73 -19.04 -10.64
C TYR A 155 -6.45 -19.75 -10.16
N GLU A 156 -5.29 -19.35 -10.69
CA GLU A 156 -3.99 -19.88 -10.28
C GLU A 156 -3.53 -19.35 -8.91
N HIS A 157 -3.95 -18.12 -8.57
CA HIS A 157 -3.53 -17.41 -7.37
C HIS A 157 -4.71 -16.87 -6.53
N PRO A 158 -5.57 -17.76 -5.99
CA PRO A 158 -6.73 -17.36 -5.19
C PRO A 158 -6.35 -16.58 -3.92
N GLU A 159 -5.10 -16.72 -3.47
CA GLU A 159 -4.54 -15.98 -2.34
C GLU A 159 -4.34 -14.48 -2.59
N PHE A 160 -4.46 -14.00 -3.82
CA PHE A 160 -4.38 -12.57 -4.12
C PHE A 160 -5.53 -11.76 -3.51
N LEU A 161 -6.69 -12.40 -3.31
CA LEU A 161 -7.88 -11.79 -2.70
C LEU A 161 -8.24 -10.45 -3.36
N CYS A 162 -8.26 -10.42 -4.67
CA CYS A 162 -8.58 -9.23 -5.47
C CYS A 162 -9.59 -9.55 -6.58
N ASP A 163 -10.05 -8.51 -7.27
CA ASP A 163 -10.94 -8.62 -8.41
C ASP A 163 -10.16 -8.81 -9.71
N THR A 164 -10.86 -9.13 -10.80
CA THR A 164 -10.31 -9.12 -12.15
C THR A 164 -10.47 -7.77 -12.82
N GLY A 165 -9.61 -7.45 -13.79
CA GLY A 165 -9.70 -6.26 -14.63
C GLY A 165 -8.38 -5.54 -14.76
N ASN A 166 -8.44 -4.26 -15.11
CA ASN A 166 -7.27 -3.41 -15.23
C ASN A 166 -7.47 -2.05 -14.55
N ILE A 167 -6.38 -1.51 -14.00
CA ILE A 167 -6.32 -0.17 -13.45
C ILE A 167 -4.96 0.43 -13.78
N SER A 168 -4.95 1.67 -14.28
CA SER A 168 -3.72 2.42 -14.53
C SER A 168 -3.86 3.84 -14.04
N TRP A 169 -2.76 4.42 -13.58
CA TRP A 169 -2.74 5.78 -13.05
C TRP A 169 -1.46 6.51 -13.42
N ASN A 170 -1.59 7.83 -13.57
CA ASN A 170 -0.48 8.76 -13.68
C ASN A 170 -0.89 10.05 -12.96
N LEU A 171 -0.34 10.22 -11.76
CA LEU A 171 -0.75 11.25 -10.82
C LEU A 171 0.46 12.02 -10.32
N HIS A 172 0.31 13.33 -10.24
CA HIS A 172 1.15 14.20 -9.43
C HIS A 172 0.41 14.57 -8.16
N TYR A 173 1.13 14.79 -7.07
CA TYR A 173 0.52 15.20 -5.83
C TYR A 173 1.39 16.16 -5.02
N GLU A 174 0.72 17.01 -4.24
CA GLU A 174 1.31 17.98 -3.34
C GLU A 174 0.68 17.89 -1.97
N LYS A 175 1.49 17.65 -0.94
CA LYS A 175 1.04 17.59 0.45
C LYS A 175 0.85 19.00 1.00
N GLN A 176 -0.36 19.39 1.32
CA GLN A 176 -0.73 20.71 1.87
C GLN A 176 -0.59 20.74 3.39
N PHE A 177 -1.08 19.71 4.06
CA PHE A 177 -1.00 19.56 5.50
C PHE A 177 -0.52 18.17 5.88
N PHE A 178 0.26 18.09 6.95
CA PHE A 178 0.74 16.84 7.52
C PHE A 178 0.63 16.90 9.04
N PHE A 179 0.52 15.74 9.67
CA PHE A 179 0.58 15.67 11.12
C PHE A 179 2.03 15.47 11.56
N THR A 180 2.48 16.31 12.50
CA THR A 180 3.84 16.24 13.06
C THR A 180 4.02 15.06 14.00
N LYS A 181 2.91 14.54 14.54
CA LYS A 181 2.88 13.37 15.44
C LYS A 181 1.96 12.32 14.84
N GLY A 182 2.38 11.08 14.93
CA GLY A 182 1.58 9.91 14.60
C GLY A 182 1.45 8.99 15.80
N TYR A 183 0.81 7.85 15.60
CA TYR A 183 0.79 6.76 16.56
C TYR A 183 2.14 6.04 16.56
N LYS A 184 2.66 5.70 17.74
CA LYS A 184 3.90 4.94 17.92
C LYS A 184 3.73 3.90 19.01
N SER A 185 4.10 2.66 18.70
CA SER A 185 4.16 1.57 19.65
C SER A 185 5.39 0.69 19.38
N GLN A 186 5.57 -0.34 20.18
CA GLN A 186 6.63 -1.34 19.95
C GLN A 186 6.32 -2.25 18.74
N GLN A 187 5.05 -2.40 18.38
CA GLN A 187 4.61 -3.28 17.29
C GLN A 187 4.51 -2.53 15.97
N PHE A 188 3.94 -1.31 15.98
CA PHE A 188 3.76 -0.54 14.76
C PHE A 188 3.80 0.97 15.01
N ASN A 189 4.05 1.69 13.92
CA ASN A 189 4.00 3.14 13.87
C ASN A 189 3.11 3.55 12.69
N TRP A 190 2.39 4.62 12.85
CA TRP A 190 1.54 5.20 11.83
C TRP A 190 1.70 6.71 11.81
N THR A 191 1.83 7.29 10.63
CA THR A 191 1.93 8.72 10.41
C THR A 191 1.07 9.16 9.24
N VAL A 192 0.72 10.43 9.22
CA VAL A 192 -0.07 11.05 8.18
C VAL A 192 0.73 12.17 7.52
N PRO A 193 1.66 11.82 6.62
CA PRO A 193 2.49 12.80 5.91
C PRO A 193 1.71 13.66 4.94
N GLY A 194 0.45 13.33 4.63
CA GLY A 194 -0.42 14.07 3.76
C GLY A 194 -1.87 14.06 4.24
N ALA A 195 -2.15 14.67 5.40
CA ALA A 195 -3.50 14.78 5.95
C ALA A 195 -4.46 15.54 5.01
N ARG A 196 -3.94 16.44 4.21
CA ARG A 196 -4.56 17.01 3.01
C ARG A 196 -3.54 17.05 1.90
N THR A 197 -3.86 16.37 0.82
CA THR A 197 -3.00 16.23 -0.36
C THR A 197 -3.79 16.58 -1.62
N LEU A 198 -3.24 17.41 -2.47
CA LEU A 198 -3.83 17.76 -3.76
C LEU A 198 -3.27 16.81 -4.81
N PHE A 199 -4.15 16.02 -5.41
CA PHE A 199 -3.79 15.14 -6.54
C PHE A 199 -4.24 15.73 -7.86
N SER A 200 -3.44 15.51 -8.91
CA SER A 200 -3.76 15.87 -10.28
C SER A 200 -3.31 14.77 -11.25
N GLY A 201 -4.03 14.60 -12.33
CA GLY A 201 -3.72 13.62 -13.36
C GLY A 201 -4.92 12.77 -13.75
N ASN A 202 -4.68 11.51 -14.09
CA ASN A 202 -5.71 10.59 -14.57
C ASN A 202 -5.56 9.21 -13.95
N ILE A 203 -6.69 8.54 -13.79
CA ILE A 203 -6.79 7.12 -13.46
C ILE A 203 -7.80 6.47 -14.40
N THR A 204 -7.48 5.28 -14.89
CA THR A 204 -8.37 4.48 -15.76
C THR A 204 -8.66 3.16 -15.08
N VAL A 205 -9.93 2.75 -15.05
CA VAL A 205 -10.39 1.48 -14.49
C VAL A 205 -11.30 0.80 -15.49
N ASP A 206 -10.92 -0.38 -15.96
CA ASP A 206 -11.68 -1.17 -16.95
C ASP A 206 -12.10 -0.33 -18.17
N GLY A 207 -11.19 0.50 -18.69
CA GLY A 207 -11.43 1.38 -19.82
C GLY A 207 -12.17 2.68 -19.51
N LYS A 208 -12.67 2.88 -18.28
CA LYS A 208 -13.30 4.13 -17.86
C LYS A 208 -12.24 5.11 -17.35
N GLU A 209 -12.22 6.29 -17.92
CA GLU A 209 -11.25 7.33 -17.56
C GLU A 209 -11.84 8.31 -16.55
N PHE A 210 -11.03 8.61 -15.53
CA PHE A 210 -11.33 9.58 -14.49
C PHE A 210 -10.26 10.67 -14.44
N SER A 211 -10.69 11.92 -14.41
CA SER A 211 -9.83 13.06 -14.19
C SER A 211 -9.71 13.36 -12.69
N VAL A 212 -8.49 13.49 -12.21
CA VAL A 212 -8.21 13.88 -10.83
C VAL A 212 -7.85 15.36 -10.82
N ILE A 213 -8.69 16.16 -10.16
CA ILE A 213 -8.60 17.62 -10.12
C ILE A 213 -8.17 18.04 -8.72
N PRO A 214 -7.07 18.83 -8.55
CA PRO A 214 -6.49 19.12 -7.24
C PRO A 214 -7.49 19.64 -6.20
N LYS A 215 -8.35 20.58 -6.57
CA LYS A 215 -9.35 21.19 -5.67
C LYS A 215 -10.49 20.25 -5.28
N LYS A 216 -10.69 19.15 -6.01
CA LYS A 216 -11.75 18.16 -5.80
C LYS A 216 -11.22 16.77 -5.46
N SER A 217 -9.91 16.60 -5.34
CA SER A 217 -9.30 15.30 -5.03
C SER A 217 -9.49 14.88 -3.58
N PHE A 218 -9.69 15.83 -2.65
CA PHE A 218 -9.81 15.59 -1.22
C PHE A 218 -8.80 14.58 -0.69
N GLY A 219 -7.57 14.68 -1.19
CA GLY A 219 -6.55 13.67 -1.07
C GLY A 219 -5.98 13.50 0.32
N TYR A 220 -5.54 12.27 0.57
CA TYR A 220 -4.96 11.81 1.83
C TYR A 220 -3.78 10.89 1.54
N ALA A 221 -2.72 11.00 2.33
CA ALA A 221 -1.57 10.11 2.27
C ALA A 221 -1.15 9.69 3.68
N GLU A 222 -1.01 8.39 3.89
CA GLU A 222 -0.57 7.80 5.15
C GLU A 222 0.63 6.88 4.96
N HIS A 223 1.35 6.68 6.05
CA HIS A 223 2.53 5.83 6.08
C HIS A 223 2.56 5.01 7.37
N PHE A 224 2.72 3.72 7.22
CA PHE A 224 2.72 2.74 8.29
C PHE A 224 3.99 1.88 8.22
N TRP A 225 4.55 1.55 9.39
CA TRP A 225 5.64 0.57 9.48
C TRP A 225 5.68 -0.09 10.86
N GLY A 226 6.10 -1.35 10.90
CA GLY A 226 6.20 -2.09 12.16
C GLY A 226 6.51 -3.57 11.98
N LYS A 227 6.32 -4.32 13.06
CA LYS A 227 6.47 -5.79 13.06
C LYS A 227 5.26 -6.49 12.43
N SER A 228 4.06 -5.97 12.69
CA SER A 228 2.81 -6.51 12.21
C SER A 228 1.76 -5.42 12.11
N LEU A 229 0.71 -5.67 11.34
CA LEU A 229 -0.51 -4.87 11.40
C LEU A 229 -1.21 -5.12 12.74
N PRO A 230 -1.94 -4.13 13.29
CA PRO A 230 -2.80 -4.36 14.45
C PRO A 230 -3.92 -5.36 14.10
N ASP A 231 -4.33 -6.17 15.07
CA ASP A 231 -5.37 -7.19 14.88
C ASP A 231 -6.74 -6.56 14.56
N SER A 232 -7.02 -5.42 15.15
CA SER A 232 -8.25 -4.65 14.90
C SER A 232 -7.93 -3.15 14.95
N TRP A 233 -8.46 -2.42 14.00
CA TRP A 233 -8.30 -0.98 13.92
C TRP A 233 -9.46 -0.31 13.18
N LEU A 234 -9.74 0.90 13.57
CA LEU A 234 -10.67 1.79 12.89
C LEU A 234 -9.90 3.01 12.41
N HIS A 235 -10.05 3.32 11.14
CA HIS A 235 -9.45 4.52 10.56
C HIS A 235 -10.54 5.38 9.96
N ILE A 236 -10.56 6.64 10.35
CA ILE A 236 -11.45 7.66 9.80
C ILE A 236 -10.62 8.87 9.41
N SER A 237 -10.73 9.32 8.17
CA SER A 237 -10.06 10.53 7.71
C SER A 237 -10.95 11.32 6.76
N SER A 238 -10.82 12.63 6.77
CA SER A 238 -11.46 13.51 5.79
C SER A 238 -10.70 14.82 5.64
N SER A 239 -10.61 15.30 4.41
CA SER A 239 -10.26 16.67 4.06
C SER A 239 -11.40 17.40 3.31
N ASN A 240 -12.57 16.74 3.17
CA ASN A 240 -13.80 17.29 2.60
C ASN A 240 -14.76 17.69 3.73
N LEU A 241 -14.44 18.78 4.42
CA LEU A 241 -15.20 19.27 5.55
C LEU A 241 -15.95 20.54 5.19
N THR A 242 -17.23 20.61 5.55
CA THR A 242 -18.08 21.77 5.32
C THR A 242 -18.52 22.38 6.67
N SER A 243 -18.47 23.68 6.77
CA SER A 243 -18.97 24.41 7.94
C SER A 243 -20.50 24.29 8.02
N LEU A 244 -21.02 23.80 9.14
CA LEU A 244 -22.45 23.74 9.39
C LEU A 244 -23.09 25.14 9.49
N ILE A 245 -22.32 26.16 9.86
CA ILE A 245 -22.81 27.56 10.03
C ILE A 245 -22.89 28.26 8.68
N SER A 246 -21.87 28.13 7.83
CA SER A 246 -21.77 28.93 6.58
C SER A 246 -22.06 28.13 5.32
N GLY A 247 -22.18 26.79 5.40
CA GLY A 247 -22.28 25.89 4.25
C GLY A 247 -21.05 25.85 3.35
N LYS A 248 -19.96 26.54 3.74
CA LYS A 248 -18.74 26.63 2.92
C LYS A 248 -17.76 25.50 3.20
N LEU A 249 -17.10 25.02 2.15
CA LEU A 249 -16.01 24.06 2.27
C LEU A 249 -14.84 24.66 3.09
N LEU A 250 -14.38 23.91 4.08
CA LEU A 250 -13.26 24.27 4.94
C LEU A 250 -11.94 23.86 4.29
N GLN A 251 -11.40 24.72 3.44
CA GLN A 251 -10.20 24.42 2.64
C GLN A 251 -8.94 24.13 3.47
N ASN A 252 -8.89 24.61 4.72
CA ASN A 252 -7.73 24.48 5.61
C ASN A 252 -7.99 23.54 6.80
N SER A 253 -8.92 22.60 6.64
CA SER A 253 -9.29 21.66 7.68
C SER A 253 -9.22 20.23 7.20
N CYS A 254 -8.68 19.37 8.02
CA CYS A 254 -8.65 17.93 7.81
C CYS A 254 -8.53 17.21 9.16
N PHE A 255 -8.92 15.95 9.21
CA PHE A 255 -8.66 15.08 10.35
C PHE A 255 -8.29 13.68 9.90
N ALA A 256 -7.60 12.93 10.77
CA ALA A 256 -7.36 11.50 10.67
C ALA A 256 -7.23 10.90 12.08
N ILE A 257 -7.92 9.79 12.31
CA ILE A 257 -8.00 9.08 13.60
C ILE A 257 -7.76 7.60 13.35
#